data_28896e674005a8174a4439839bdf0bb0
#
_entry.id   28896e674005a8174a4439839bdf0bb0
#
_cell.length_a   1.000
_cell.length_b   1.000
_cell.length_c   1.000
_cell.angle_alpha   90.00
_cell.angle_beta   90.00
_cell.angle_gamma   90.00
#
_symmetry.space_group_name_H-M   'P 1'
#
loop_
_entity.id
_entity.type
_entity.pdbx_description
1 polymer ?
#
loop_
_entity_poly.entity_id
_entity_poly.type
_entity_poly.pdbx_seq_one_letter_code
_entity_poly.pdbx_strand_id
1 'polypeptide(L)'
;MQPSLFPIKQRVSLPHAGIAHLCGALTASDADRYFAELLENTPWQQEQVQMFGEMIDIPRLTAWYGDSGHGYVYSGIAMNPLPWTDCLQEIKTKVEELAETTFNSVLLNLYRTGSDSVAWH
;
A
#
# COMPACT_ATOMS: atom_id res chain seq x y z
N MET A 1 -2.90 -30.06 10.75
CA MET A 1 -2.57 -29.68 9.37
C MET A 1 -1.32 -28.81 9.39
N GLN A 2 -0.29 -29.21 8.65
CA GLN A 2 0.91 -28.40 8.57
C GLN A 2 0.65 -27.19 7.67
N PRO A 3 1.09 -25.98 8.05
CA PRO A 3 1.01 -24.83 7.14
C PRO A 3 1.87 -25.09 5.91
N SER A 4 1.40 -24.64 4.78
CA SER A 4 2.16 -24.71 3.54
C SER A 4 3.44 -23.87 3.66
N LEU A 5 4.58 -24.42 3.22
CA LEU A 5 5.84 -23.69 3.15
C LEU A 5 5.85 -22.64 2.04
N PHE A 6 4.94 -22.74 1.09
CA PHE A 6 4.84 -21.84 -0.05
C PHE A 6 3.44 -21.24 -0.14
N PRO A 7 3.34 -19.97 -0.57
CA PRO A 7 2.03 -19.35 -0.81
C PRO A 7 1.22 -20.13 -1.84
N ILE A 8 -0.07 -20.32 -1.56
CA ILE A 8 -0.98 -20.89 -2.52
C ILE A 8 -1.41 -19.79 -3.48
N LYS A 9 -1.13 -19.98 -4.77
CA LYS A 9 -1.45 -19.00 -5.81
C LYS A 9 -2.76 -19.39 -6.49
N GLN A 10 -3.76 -18.52 -6.38
CA GLN A 10 -5.02 -18.63 -7.10
C GLN A 10 -5.07 -17.58 -8.20
N ARG A 11 -5.40 -18.01 -9.42
CA ARG A 11 -5.53 -17.10 -10.57
C ARG A 11 -6.99 -16.96 -10.94
N VAL A 12 -7.41 -15.72 -11.16
CA VAL A 12 -8.74 -15.37 -11.66
C VAL A 12 -8.57 -14.70 -13.01
N SER A 13 -9.20 -15.24 -14.03
CA SER A 13 -9.18 -14.68 -15.38
C SER A 13 -10.41 -13.80 -15.58
N LEU A 14 -10.19 -12.54 -15.91
CA LEU A 14 -11.23 -11.55 -16.22
C LEU A 14 -10.99 -10.98 -17.61
N PRO A 15 -12.04 -10.51 -18.31
CA PRO A 15 -11.84 -9.79 -19.58
C PRO A 15 -10.91 -8.59 -19.37
N HIS A 16 -9.82 -8.54 -20.13
CA HIS A 16 -8.81 -7.46 -20.08
C HIS A 16 -8.07 -7.31 -18.74
N ALA A 17 -8.14 -8.29 -17.84
CA ALA A 17 -7.42 -8.25 -16.57
C ALA A 17 -7.01 -9.65 -16.12
N GLY A 18 -5.91 -9.73 -15.40
CA GLY A 18 -5.47 -10.92 -14.70
C GLY A 18 -5.31 -10.64 -13.21
N ILE A 19 -5.84 -11.51 -12.37
CA ILE A 19 -5.71 -11.40 -10.92
C ILE A 19 -5.08 -12.69 -10.41
N ALA A 20 -4.11 -12.55 -9.51
CA ALA A 20 -3.54 -13.67 -8.77
C ALA A 20 -3.64 -13.37 -7.28
N HIS A 21 -4.14 -14.33 -6.52
CA HIS A 21 -4.24 -14.24 -5.07
C HIS A 21 -3.30 -15.28 -4.45
N LEU A 22 -2.43 -14.83 -3.57
CA LEU A 22 -1.44 -15.67 -2.90
C LEU A 22 -1.75 -15.73 -1.40
N CYS A 23 -2.36 -16.83 -0.97
CA CYS A 23 -2.62 -17.07 0.45
C CYS A 23 -1.30 -17.42 1.16
N GLY A 24 -1.10 -16.85 2.36
CA GLY A 24 0.08 -17.16 3.17
C GLY A 24 1.38 -16.57 2.62
N ALA A 25 1.29 -15.51 1.80
CA ALA A 25 2.47 -14.81 1.28
C ALA A 25 3.32 -14.21 2.40
N LEU A 26 2.67 -13.77 3.47
CA LEU A 26 3.34 -13.36 4.71
C LEU A 26 2.94 -14.31 5.83
N THR A 27 3.89 -14.63 6.74
CA THR A 27 3.54 -15.36 7.95
C THR A 27 2.70 -14.47 8.86
N ALA A 28 1.88 -15.07 9.74
CA ALA A 28 1.11 -14.30 10.70
C ALA A 28 2.01 -13.43 11.59
N SER A 29 3.14 -13.95 11.99
CA SER A 29 4.12 -13.22 12.81
C SER A 29 4.68 -12.01 12.08
N ASP A 30 5.07 -12.17 10.81
CA ASP A 30 5.58 -11.05 9.99
C ASP A 30 4.48 -10.02 9.72
N ALA A 31 3.27 -10.46 9.39
CA ALA A 31 2.15 -9.57 9.14
C ALA A 31 1.83 -8.71 10.37
N ASP A 32 1.81 -9.31 11.55
CA ASP A 32 1.55 -8.59 12.80
C ASP A 32 2.67 -7.59 13.11
N ARG A 33 3.92 -7.98 12.88
CA ARG A 33 5.07 -7.11 13.08
C ARG A 33 5.05 -5.91 12.14
N TYR A 34 4.79 -6.13 10.86
CA TYR A 34 4.68 -5.05 9.87
C TYR A 34 3.52 -4.11 10.19
N PHE A 35 2.37 -4.67 10.57
CA PHE A 35 1.21 -3.86 10.92
C PHE A 35 1.50 -2.93 12.09
N ALA A 36 2.08 -3.45 13.18
CA ALA A 36 2.42 -2.66 14.34
C ALA A 36 3.43 -1.56 14.02
N GLU A 37 4.48 -1.89 13.27
CA GLU A 37 5.52 -0.95 12.87
C GLU A 37 4.96 0.17 11.99
N LEU A 38 4.17 -0.18 10.98
CA LEU A 38 3.59 0.80 10.07
C LEU A 38 2.55 1.68 10.76
N LEU A 39 1.74 1.11 11.64
CA LEU A 39 0.73 1.87 12.38
C LEU A 39 1.38 2.93 13.27
N GLU A 40 2.44 2.57 13.98
CA GLU A 40 3.08 3.43 14.97
C GLU A 40 4.03 4.46 14.34
N ASN A 41 4.80 4.07 13.34
CA ASN A 41 5.93 4.86 12.85
C ASN A 41 5.69 5.57 11.52
N THR A 42 4.53 5.40 10.91
CA THR A 42 4.20 6.10 9.66
C THR A 42 3.66 7.50 9.95
N PRO A 43 4.19 8.55 9.29
CA PRO A 43 3.67 9.90 9.43
C PRO A 43 2.38 10.06 8.62
N TRP A 44 1.30 9.46 9.10
CA TRP A 44 -0.01 9.46 8.46
C TRP A 44 -0.51 10.86 8.21
N GLN A 45 -1.06 11.11 7.03
CA GLN A 45 -1.57 12.41 6.64
C GLN A 45 -3.06 12.33 6.29
N GLN A 46 -3.78 13.40 6.67
CA GLN A 46 -5.17 13.60 6.26
C GLN A 46 -5.15 14.42 4.97
N GLU A 47 -5.44 13.78 3.86
CA GLU A 47 -5.57 14.48 2.58
C GLU A 47 -6.99 15.00 2.38
N GLN A 48 -7.11 16.03 1.57
CA GLN A 48 -8.40 16.64 1.22
C GLN A 48 -8.56 16.69 -0.30
N VAL A 49 -9.81 16.59 -0.74
CA VAL A 49 -10.18 16.79 -2.14
C VAL A 49 -11.21 17.90 -2.23
N GLN A 50 -11.20 18.62 -3.35
CA GLN A 50 -12.21 19.63 -3.60
C GLN A 50 -13.41 18.98 -4.30
N MET A 51 -14.57 19.03 -3.66
CA MET A 51 -15.84 18.53 -4.21
C MET A 51 -16.93 19.58 -3.99
N PHE A 52 -17.67 19.90 -5.05
CA PHE A 52 -18.78 20.86 -5.00
C PHE A 52 -18.40 22.21 -4.36
N GLY A 53 -17.16 22.68 -4.65
CA GLY A 53 -16.67 23.94 -4.13
C GLY A 53 -16.14 23.91 -2.70
N GLU A 54 -16.16 22.77 -2.04
CA GLU A 54 -15.68 22.61 -0.67
C GLU A 54 -14.49 21.65 -0.60
N MET A 55 -13.62 21.91 0.39
CA MET A 55 -12.53 20.99 0.73
C MET A 55 -13.06 19.94 1.69
N ILE A 56 -13.00 18.67 1.27
CA ILE A 56 -13.53 17.55 2.04
C ILE A 56 -12.38 16.60 2.38
N ASP A 57 -12.29 16.17 3.63
CA ASP A 57 -11.35 15.17 4.06
C ASP A 57 -11.62 13.85 3.34
N ILE A 58 -10.59 13.22 2.75
CA ILE A 58 -10.78 11.87 2.24
C ILE A 58 -10.90 10.89 3.42
N PRO A 59 -11.76 9.87 3.29
CA PRO A 59 -12.10 8.99 4.42
C PRO A 59 -11.04 7.92 4.66
N ARG A 60 -9.82 8.33 4.87
CA ARG A 60 -8.66 7.50 5.25
C ARG A 60 -7.44 8.37 5.48
N LEU A 61 -6.45 7.83 6.16
CA LEU A 61 -5.13 8.44 6.25
C LEU A 61 -4.20 7.80 5.24
N THR A 62 -3.23 8.55 4.74
CA THR A 62 -2.31 8.08 3.71
C THR A 62 -0.86 8.41 4.03
N ALA A 63 0.04 7.67 3.41
CA ALA A 63 1.46 8.00 3.37
C ALA A 63 2.05 7.41 2.09
N TRP A 64 2.90 8.19 1.42
CA TRP A 64 3.50 7.80 0.15
C TRP A 64 5.01 7.73 0.28
N TYR A 65 5.57 6.57 -0.05
CA TYR A 65 7.01 6.30 -0.02
C TYR A 65 7.49 5.86 -1.40
N GLY A 66 8.73 6.11 -1.70
CA GLY A 66 9.29 5.67 -2.97
C GLY A 66 10.73 6.09 -3.17
N ASP A 67 11.26 5.71 -4.33
CA ASP A 67 12.61 6.06 -4.73
C ASP A 67 12.71 7.58 -4.94
N SER A 68 13.86 8.14 -4.61
CA SER A 68 14.12 9.55 -4.86
C SER A 68 14.10 9.84 -6.38
N GLY A 69 13.64 11.02 -6.75
CA GLY A 69 13.56 11.42 -8.15
C GLY A 69 12.27 10.99 -8.87
N HIS A 70 11.38 10.25 -8.21
CA HIS A 70 10.08 9.85 -8.75
C HIS A 70 8.93 10.73 -8.26
N GLY A 71 9.24 11.97 -7.87
CA GLY A 71 8.23 12.96 -7.54
C GLY A 71 7.50 13.47 -8.78
N TYR A 72 6.35 14.07 -8.57
CA TYR A 72 5.59 14.72 -9.63
C TYR A 72 5.03 16.06 -9.12
N VAL A 73 4.61 16.92 -10.04
CA VAL A 73 3.96 18.19 -9.75
C VAL A 73 2.48 18.06 -10.03
N TYR A 74 1.65 18.36 -9.01
CA TYR A 74 0.20 18.37 -9.14
C TYR A 74 -0.33 19.74 -8.69
N SER A 75 -1.10 20.39 -9.54
CA SER A 75 -1.65 21.73 -9.28
C SER A 75 -0.58 22.75 -8.83
N GLY A 76 0.63 22.68 -9.40
CA GLY A 76 1.75 23.57 -9.05
C GLY A 76 2.48 23.21 -7.78
N ILE A 77 2.09 22.14 -7.08
CA ILE A 77 2.72 21.66 -5.85
C ILE A 77 3.60 20.45 -6.18
N ALA A 78 4.87 20.51 -5.78
CA ALA A 78 5.78 19.38 -5.92
C ALA A 78 5.41 18.29 -4.91
N MET A 79 5.15 17.07 -5.43
CA MET A 79 4.84 15.90 -4.62
C MET A 79 6.04 14.96 -4.66
N ASN A 80 6.67 14.75 -3.52
CA ASN A 80 7.82 13.84 -3.41
C ASN A 80 7.50 12.71 -2.44
N PRO A 81 7.86 11.46 -2.78
CA PRO A 81 7.66 10.36 -1.85
C PRO A 81 8.61 10.48 -0.66
N LEU A 82 8.19 9.95 0.48
CA LEU A 82 9.07 9.75 1.63
C LEU A 82 10.10 8.67 1.30
N PRO A 83 11.29 8.73 1.90
CA PRO A 83 12.30 7.70 1.69
C PRO A 83 11.86 6.37 2.29
N TRP A 84 12.23 5.26 1.63
CA TRP A 84 11.93 3.92 2.11
C TRP A 84 12.42 3.70 3.54
N THR A 85 11.59 3.08 4.36
CA THR A 85 11.98 2.60 5.68
C THR A 85 12.47 1.15 5.59
N ASP A 86 13.18 0.67 6.61
CA ASP A 86 13.63 -0.73 6.64
C ASP A 86 12.46 -1.70 6.56
N CYS A 87 11.37 -1.41 7.26
CA CYS A 87 10.15 -2.22 7.23
C CYS A 87 9.56 -2.31 5.82
N LEU A 88 9.43 -1.17 5.14
CA LEU A 88 8.90 -1.14 3.78
C LEU A 88 9.85 -1.77 2.76
N GLN A 89 11.16 -1.69 2.98
CA GLN A 89 12.13 -2.40 2.15
C GLN A 89 11.98 -3.91 2.28
N GLU A 90 11.74 -4.43 3.48
CA GLU A 90 11.49 -5.86 3.67
C GLU A 90 10.23 -6.31 2.93
N ILE A 91 9.14 -5.54 3.08
CA ILE A 91 7.88 -5.85 2.39
C ILE A 91 8.08 -5.78 0.87
N LYS A 92 8.74 -4.73 0.38
CA LYS A 92 9.05 -4.54 -1.03
C LYS A 92 9.80 -5.75 -1.59
N THR A 93 10.85 -6.20 -0.90
CA THR A 93 11.65 -7.35 -1.33
C THR A 93 10.78 -8.61 -1.47
N LYS A 94 9.91 -8.87 -0.50
CA LYS A 94 9.01 -10.02 -0.53
C LYS A 94 8.00 -9.92 -1.66
N VAL A 95 7.42 -8.74 -1.86
CA VAL A 95 6.42 -8.51 -2.92
C VAL A 95 7.07 -8.62 -4.30
N GLU A 96 8.24 -8.05 -4.49
CA GLU A 96 8.96 -8.13 -5.77
C GLU A 96 9.30 -9.57 -6.14
N GLU A 97 9.72 -10.36 -5.16
CA GLU A 97 10.02 -11.77 -5.37
C GLU A 97 8.75 -12.56 -5.80
N LEU A 98 7.62 -12.31 -5.12
CA LEU A 98 6.36 -12.99 -5.45
C LEU A 98 5.77 -12.52 -6.78
N ALA A 99 5.90 -11.25 -7.10
CA ALA A 99 5.37 -10.65 -8.31
C ALA A 99 6.29 -10.80 -9.53
N GLU A 100 7.54 -11.24 -9.30
CA GLU A 100 8.57 -11.38 -10.33
C GLU A 100 8.80 -10.07 -11.11
N THR A 101 8.76 -8.95 -10.40
CA THR A 101 8.99 -7.63 -10.97
C THR A 101 9.51 -6.69 -9.89
N THR A 102 9.82 -5.45 -10.25
CA THR A 102 10.30 -4.44 -9.31
C THR A 102 9.32 -3.29 -9.20
N PHE A 103 9.33 -2.61 -8.05
CA PHE A 103 8.48 -1.45 -7.79
C PHE A 103 9.33 -0.30 -7.28
N ASN A 104 8.90 0.92 -7.55
CA ASN A 104 9.62 2.13 -7.15
C ASN A 104 8.88 2.99 -6.12
N SER A 105 7.66 2.64 -5.78
CA SER A 105 6.88 3.39 -4.79
C SER A 105 5.80 2.54 -4.14
N VAL A 106 5.26 3.03 -3.04
CA VAL A 106 4.16 2.41 -2.32
C VAL A 106 3.29 3.48 -1.70
N LEU A 107 1.99 3.33 -1.85
CA LEU A 107 0.99 4.17 -1.17
C LEU A 107 0.39 3.35 -0.03
N LEU A 108 0.47 3.88 1.17
CA LEU A 108 -0.14 3.29 2.36
C LEU A 108 -1.48 3.97 2.62
N ASN A 109 -2.49 3.18 2.91
CA ASN A 109 -3.80 3.66 3.34
C ASN A 109 -4.12 3.08 4.71
N LEU A 110 -4.58 3.92 5.63
CA LEU A 110 -5.05 3.49 6.94
C LEU A 110 -6.55 3.77 7.06
N TYR A 111 -7.31 2.72 7.23
CA TYR A 111 -8.75 2.77 7.50
C TYR A 111 -8.95 2.61 8.99
N ARG A 112 -9.33 3.71 9.66
CA ARG A 112 -9.36 3.77 11.13
C ARG A 112 -10.56 3.05 11.73
N THR A 113 -11.69 3.13 11.02
CA THR A 113 -12.95 2.51 11.42
C THR A 113 -13.69 2.04 10.17
N GLY A 114 -14.84 1.41 10.37
CA GLY A 114 -15.71 1.02 9.25
C GLY A 114 -16.30 2.18 8.46
N SER A 115 -16.11 3.41 8.93
CA SER A 115 -16.53 4.63 8.20
C SER A 115 -15.49 5.10 7.20
N ASP A 116 -14.25 4.65 7.31
CA ASP A 116 -13.21 4.95 6.35
C ASP A 116 -13.32 4.00 5.15
N SER A 117 -12.98 4.50 3.97
CA SER A 117 -13.17 3.75 2.73
C SER A 117 -12.31 4.28 1.59
N VAL A 118 -12.29 3.54 0.50
CA VAL A 118 -11.83 3.98 -0.81
C VAL A 118 -12.97 3.70 -1.81
N ALA A 119 -13.17 4.62 -2.73
CA ALA A 119 -14.21 4.47 -3.75
C ALA A 119 -13.86 3.33 -4.74
N TRP A 120 -14.86 2.78 -5.39
CA TRP A 120 -14.66 1.85 -6.50
C TRP A 120 -13.83 2.52 -7.61
N HIS A 121 -12.88 1.78 -8.13
CA HIS A 121 -11.99 2.27 -9.18
C HIS A 121 -11.49 1.14 -10.08
#